data_6aaf9e387c609f28c0d9fb9425c86115
#
_entry.id   6aaf9e387c609f28c0d9fb9425c86115
#
_cell.length_a   1.000
_cell.length_b   1.000
_cell.length_c   1.000
_cell.angle_alpha   90.00
_cell.angle_beta   90.00
_cell.angle_gamma   90.00
#
_symmetry.space_group_name_H-M   'P 1'
#
loop_
_entity.id
_entity.type
_entity.pdbx_description
1 polymer ?
#
loop_
_entity_poly.entity_id
_entity_poly.type
_entity_poly.pdbx_seq_one_letter_code
_entity_poly.pdbx_strand_id
1 'polypeptide(L)' 'MMGTMARKPVARDAVLDAFEELLIDVGERAATLDAVAKRAGVSKGGLLYHFPNKEALITATLERLRG' A
#
# COMPACT_ATOMS: atom_id res chain seq x y z
N MET A 1 24.43 5.37 12.76
CA MET A 1 24.04 5.43 12.54
C MET A 1 23.42 5.58 12.25
N MET A 2 23.17 5.56 12.18
CA MET A 2 22.70 5.58 11.89
C MET A 2 21.90 5.88 11.46
N GLY A 3 21.55 5.94 11.23
CA GLY A 3 20.99 6.15 10.82
C GLY A 3 20.12 6.21 10.40
N THR A 4 19.73 5.90 10.17
CA THR A 4 18.96 5.90 9.74
C THR A 4 17.96 6.21 9.93
N MET A 5 17.76 6.42 10.05
CA MET A 5 16.92 6.62 10.20
C MET A 5 15.83 6.59 10.07
N ALA A 6 15.66 6.67 10.59
CA ALA A 6 14.31 6.27 10.72
C ALA A 6 13.40 7.24 10.11
N ARG A 7 13.27 7.14 8.91
CA ARG A 7 12.41 7.96 8.15
C ARG A 7 11.06 7.31 8.07
N LYS A 8 10.02 8.02 8.36
CA LYS A 8 8.68 7.50 8.17
C LYS A 8 8.45 7.21 6.71
N PRO A 9 7.90 6.06 6.37
CA PRO A 9 7.54 5.82 4.98
C PRO A 9 6.45 6.80 4.57
N VAL A 10 6.48 7.26 3.33
CA VAL A 10 5.40 8.08 2.84
C VAL A 10 4.14 7.23 2.73
N ALA A 11 2.99 7.86 2.80
CA ALA A 11 1.72 7.13 2.78
C ALA A 11 1.60 6.22 1.57
N ARG A 12 2.09 6.67 0.43
CA ARG A 12 2.04 5.87 -0.79
C ARG A 12 2.78 4.55 -0.61
N ASP A 13 3.97 4.60 -0.06
CA ASP A 13 4.76 3.38 0.14
C ASP A 13 4.13 2.47 1.18
N ALA A 14 3.58 3.04 2.25
CA ALA A 14 2.92 2.24 3.27
C ALA A 14 1.71 1.51 2.69
N VAL A 15 0.97 2.18 1.81
CA VAL A 15 -0.18 1.57 1.18
C VAL A 15 0.24 0.41 0.28
N LEU A 16 1.30 0.59 -0.50
CA LEU A 16 1.78 -0.48 -1.38
C LEU A 16 2.30 -1.66 -0.58
N ASP A 17 3.02 -1.40 0.52
CA ASP A 17 3.48 -2.48 1.39
C ASP A 17 2.29 -3.26 1.96
N ALA A 18 1.27 -2.53 2.42
CA ALA A 18 0.10 -3.17 2.99
C ALA A 18 -0.63 -4.02 1.95
N PHE A 19 -0.73 -3.50 0.73
CA PHE A 19 -1.39 -4.23 -0.34
C PHE A 19 -0.66 -5.53 -0.64
N GLU A 20 0.67 -5.48 -0.75
CA GLU A 20 1.46 -6.68 -1.01
C GLU A 20 1.29 -7.70 0.10
N GLU A 21 1.31 -7.24 1.36
CA GLU A 21 1.13 -8.14 2.49
C GLU A 21 -0.24 -8.81 2.45
N LEU A 22 -1.26 -8.05 2.11
CA LEU A 22 -2.60 -8.61 2.03
C LEU A 22 -2.73 -9.60 0.89
N LEU A 23 -2.08 -9.33 -0.23
CA LEU A 23 -2.10 -10.29 -1.34
C LEU A 23 -1.54 -11.65 -0.91
N ILE A 24 -0.49 -11.62 -0.10
CA ILE A 24 0.13 -12.84 0.39
C ILE A 24 -0.73 -13.51 1.46
N ASP A 25 -1.27 -12.72 2.39
CA ASP A 25 -1.98 -13.26 3.54
C ASP A 25 -3.38 -13.75 3.22
N VAL A 26 -4.14 -12.97 2.46
CA VAL A 26 -5.56 -13.27 2.26
C VAL A 26 -5.97 -13.35 0.79
N GLY A 27 -5.07 -13.02 -0.12
CA GLY A 27 -5.34 -13.12 -1.53
C GLY A 27 -5.96 -11.85 -2.11
N GLU A 28 -5.97 -11.82 -3.43
CA GLU A 28 -6.38 -10.63 -4.17
C GLU A 28 -7.82 -10.20 -3.88
N ARG A 29 -8.71 -11.16 -3.75
CA ARG A 29 -10.11 -10.85 -3.52
C ARG A 29 -10.35 -10.12 -2.22
N ALA A 30 -9.68 -10.57 -1.16
CA ALA A 30 -9.87 -9.98 0.16
C ALA A 30 -9.01 -8.74 0.37
N ALA A 31 -8.09 -8.47 -0.54
CA ALA A 31 -7.24 -7.27 -0.46
C ALA A 31 -7.99 -6.07 -1.02
N THR A 32 -9.06 -5.68 -0.34
CA THR A 32 -9.90 -4.56 -0.76
C THR A 32 -9.25 -3.24 -0.36
N LEU A 33 -9.76 -2.15 -0.93
CA LEU A 33 -9.26 -0.82 -0.57
C LEU A 33 -9.43 -0.55 0.91
N ASP A 34 -10.56 -0.96 1.49
CA ASP A 34 -10.79 -0.78 2.92
C ASP A 34 -9.78 -1.56 3.74
N ALA A 35 -9.51 -2.79 3.35
CA ALA A 35 -8.55 -3.63 4.07
C ALA A 35 -7.14 -3.04 3.97
N VAL A 36 -6.79 -2.54 2.80
CA VAL A 36 -5.48 -1.93 2.58
C VAL A 36 -5.31 -0.68 3.43
N ALA A 37 -6.33 0.19 3.44
CA ALA A 37 -6.25 1.41 4.23
C ALA A 37 -6.07 1.09 5.71
N LYS A 38 -6.83 0.11 6.19
CA LYS A 38 -6.77 -0.29 7.57
C LYS A 38 -5.39 -0.84 7.92
N ARG A 39 -4.87 -1.70 7.08
CA ARG A 39 -3.55 -2.30 7.33
C ARG A 39 -2.44 -1.27 7.26
N ALA A 40 -2.55 -0.33 6.33
CA ALA A 40 -1.54 0.72 6.17
C ALA A 40 -1.64 1.79 7.24
N GLY A 41 -2.75 1.82 7.98
CA GLY A 41 -2.91 2.83 9.02
C GLY A 41 -3.24 4.20 8.45
N VAL A 42 -3.88 4.25 7.30
CA VAL A 42 -4.28 5.52 6.69
C VAL A 42 -5.79 5.53 6.52
N SER A 43 -6.36 6.73 6.38
CA SER A 43 -7.77 6.84 6.11
C SER A 43 -8.06 6.40 4.69
N LYS A 44 -9.30 5.98 4.45
CA LYS A 44 -9.68 5.61 3.10
C LYS A 44 -9.56 6.78 2.14
N GLY A 45 -9.92 7.98 2.62
CA GLY A 45 -9.76 9.18 1.79
C GLY A 45 -8.32 9.43 1.41
N GLY A 46 -7.41 9.24 2.37
CA GLY A 46 -5.99 9.39 2.09
C GLY A 46 -5.49 8.37 1.08
N LEU A 47 -5.96 7.13 1.22
CA LEU A 47 -5.60 6.10 0.27
C LEU A 47 -6.11 6.46 -1.13
N LEU A 48 -7.36 6.87 -1.23
CA LEU A 48 -7.96 7.19 -2.52
C LEU A 48 -7.32 8.39 -3.18
N TYR A 49 -6.73 9.26 -2.39
CA TYR A 49 -5.98 10.38 -2.94
C TYR A 49 -4.81 9.89 -3.80
N HIS A 50 -4.15 8.84 -3.36
CA HIS A 50 -3.00 8.28 -4.09
C HIS A 50 -3.42 7.20 -5.10
N PHE A 51 -4.43 6.41 -4.75
CA PHE A 51 -4.85 5.27 -5.56
C PHE A 51 -6.37 5.26 -5.63
N PRO A 52 -6.94 5.87 -6.66
CA PRO A 52 -8.40 6.04 -6.73
C PRO A 52 -9.18 4.74 -6.85
N ASN A 53 -8.52 3.66 -7.25
CA ASN A 53 -9.18 2.36 -7.36
C ASN A 53 -8.14 1.26 -7.19
N LYS A 54 -8.62 0.01 -7.17
CA LYS A 54 -7.74 -1.13 -6.94
C LYS A 54 -6.77 -1.34 -8.10
N GLU A 55 -7.20 -1.02 -9.30
CA GLU A 55 -6.33 -1.15 -10.46
C GLU A 55 -5.10 -0.26 -10.34
N ALA A 56 -5.27 0.93 -9.78
CA ALA A 56 -4.14 1.82 -9.56
C ALA A 56 -3.14 1.19 -8.59
N LEU A 57 -3.64 0.49 -7.56
CA LEU A 57 -2.78 -0.24 -6.64
C LEU A 57 -2.02 -1.35 -7.35
N ILE A 58 -2.71 -2.10 -8.17
CA ILE A 58 -2.09 -3.22 -8.90
C ILE A 58 -0.99 -2.69 -9.82
N THR A 59 -1.31 -1.65 -10.57
CA THR A 59 -0.35 -1.06 -11.50
C THR A 59 0.89 -0.56 -10.76
N ALA A 60 0.69 0.15 -9.66
CA ALA A 60 1.81 0.70 -8.91
C ALA A 60 2.66 -0.41 -8.29
N THR A 61 2.02 -1.48 -7.84
CA THR A 61 2.73 -2.62 -7.28
C THR A 61 3.61 -3.28 -8.33
N LEU A 62 3.06 -3.48 -9.53
CA LEU A 62 3.83 -4.07 -10.62
C LEU A 62 5.00 -3.19 -11.02
N GLU A 63 4.80 -1.89 -11.09
CA GLU A 63 5.88 -0.97 -11.41
C GLU A 63 6.97 -1.02 -10.36
N ARG A 64 6.59 -1.13 -9.09
CA ARG A 64 7.53 -1.20 -8.01
C ARG A 64 8.38 -2.47 -8.07
N LEU A 65 7.75 -3.58 -8.47
CA LEU A 65 8.46 -4.84 -8.62
C LEU A 65 9.43 -4.83 -9.78
N ARG A 66 9.11 -4.07 -10.81
CA ARG A 66 9.99 -3.98 -11.98
C ARG A 66 11.19 -3.08 -11.73
N GLY A 67 10.99 -2.09 -10.94
CA GLY A 67 11.98 -1.08 -10.72
C GLY A 67 12.85 -1.33 -9.57
#